data_4e11fc3720de13c8e25578370e79cd14
#
_entry.id   4e11fc3720de13c8e25578370e79cd14
#
_cell.length_a   1.000
_cell.length_b   1.000
_cell.length_c   1.000
_cell.angle_alpha   90.00
_cell.angle_beta   90.00
_cell.angle_gamma   90.00
#
_symmetry.space_group_name_H-M   'P 1'
#
loop_
_entity.id
_entity.type
_entity.pdbx_description
1 polymer ?
#
loop_
_entity_poly.entity_id
_entity_poly.type
_entity_poly.pdbx_seq_one_letter_code
_entity_poly.pdbx_strand_id
1 'polypeptide(L)'
;MNMKDWSTSIAEVISTDDEEEVLVRGRKLSELTGSISFVEMMYLMFVGDLPTKAQAKVLDALLVASVEHGIAPPSMIARCFASYGTTIQGAVAGGVMAFGDRMGGLGEQLAKLMSERLSAISSD
;
A
#
# COMPACT_ATOMS: atom_id res chain seq x y z
N MET A 1 27.67 1.82 9.20
CA MET A 1 26.77 1.17 8.25
C MET A 1 26.69 2.06 7.03
N ASN A 2 27.18 1.64 5.89
CA ASN A 2 27.21 2.46 4.68
C ASN A 2 25.86 2.35 3.99
N MET A 3 25.14 3.46 3.83
CA MET A 3 23.83 3.48 3.18
C MET A 3 23.86 3.05 1.71
N LYS A 4 25.05 3.07 1.09
CA LYS A 4 25.28 2.58 -0.28
C LYS A 4 24.98 1.09 -0.48
N ASP A 5 24.93 0.31 0.61
CA ASP A 5 24.70 -1.14 0.58
C ASP A 5 23.24 -1.53 0.94
N TRP A 6 22.34 -0.55 1.03
CA TRP A 6 20.94 -0.80 1.33
C TRP A 6 20.17 -1.16 0.07
N SER A 7 19.85 -2.43 -0.04
CA SER A 7 18.95 -2.94 -1.08
C SER A 7 17.87 -3.83 -0.48
N THR A 8 16.71 -3.83 -1.09
CA THR A 8 15.61 -4.75 -0.80
C THR A 8 15.09 -5.30 -2.12
N SER A 9 14.18 -6.28 -2.09
CA SER A 9 13.49 -6.73 -3.31
C SER A 9 12.56 -5.65 -3.90
N ILE A 10 12.31 -4.56 -3.19
CA ILE A 10 11.43 -3.47 -3.62
C ILE A 10 12.23 -2.28 -4.12
N ALA A 11 13.27 -1.89 -3.40
CA ALA A 11 14.03 -0.68 -3.70
C ALA A 11 15.53 -0.90 -3.55
N GLU A 12 16.30 -0.20 -4.38
CA GLU A 12 17.74 -0.16 -4.38
C GLU A 12 18.20 1.29 -4.59
N VAL A 13 19.26 1.70 -3.91
CA VAL A 13 19.93 2.99 -4.15
C VAL A 13 21.19 2.72 -4.93
N ILE A 14 21.31 3.29 -6.13
CA ILE A 14 22.53 3.29 -6.92
C ILE A 14 23.20 4.64 -6.67
N SER A 15 24.43 4.58 -6.15
CA SER A 15 25.24 5.77 -5.89
C SER A 15 26.60 5.60 -6.57
N THR A 16 26.88 6.46 -7.53
CA THR A 16 28.20 6.59 -8.18
C THR A 16 28.82 7.94 -7.79
N ASP A 17 30.01 8.25 -8.27
CA ASP A 17 30.67 9.53 -7.99
C ASP A 17 29.94 10.71 -8.70
N ASP A 18 29.20 10.42 -9.77
CA ASP A 18 28.55 11.41 -10.63
C ASP A 18 27.02 11.41 -10.51
N GLU A 19 26.40 10.32 -10.02
CA GLU A 19 24.93 10.17 -10.03
C GLU A 19 24.44 9.38 -8.82
N GLU A 20 23.33 9.80 -8.25
CA GLU A 20 22.57 9.05 -7.25
C GLU A 20 21.14 8.82 -7.77
N GLU A 21 20.71 7.57 -7.84
CA GLU A 21 19.39 7.20 -8.35
C GLU A 21 18.76 6.13 -7.44
N VAL A 22 17.46 6.21 -7.27
CA VAL A 22 16.66 5.20 -6.57
C VAL A 22 15.93 4.35 -7.58
N LEU A 23 16.13 3.04 -7.51
CA LEU A 23 15.34 2.09 -8.28
C LEU A 23 14.19 1.55 -7.42
N VAL A 24 13.00 1.51 -8.01
CA VAL A 24 11.83 0.84 -7.44
C VAL A 24 11.40 -0.27 -8.37
N ARG A 25 11.51 -1.50 -7.90
CA ARG A 25 11.29 -2.70 -8.73
C ARG A 25 12.07 -2.68 -10.04
N GLY A 26 13.33 -2.22 -9.96
CA GLY A 26 14.25 -2.11 -11.11
C GLY A 26 13.98 -0.95 -12.07
N ARG A 27 13.06 -0.04 -11.74
CA ARG A 27 12.71 1.16 -12.54
C ARG A 27 13.22 2.40 -11.84
N LYS A 28 13.79 3.34 -12.58
CA LYS A 28 14.28 4.61 -12.03
C LYS A 28 13.15 5.43 -11.43
N LEU A 29 13.28 5.86 -10.18
CA LEU A 29 12.27 6.72 -9.53
C LEU A 29 12.11 8.04 -10.27
N SER A 30 13.20 8.59 -10.80
CA SER A 30 13.19 9.80 -11.64
C SER A 30 12.30 9.67 -12.88
N GLU A 31 12.24 8.48 -13.51
CA GLU A 31 11.39 8.19 -14.66
C GLU A 31 9.93 7.93 -14.27
N LEU A 32 9.71 7.32 -13.10
CA LEU A 32 8.36 7.05 -12.59
C LEU A 32 7.65 8.32 -12.13
N THR A 33 8.42 9.26 -11.56
CA THR A 33 7.88 10.52 -11.05
C THR A 33 7.23 11.35 -12.17
N GLY A 34 5.93 11.58 -12.02
CA GLY A 34 5.14 12.33 -13.02
C GLY A 34 4.68 11.52 -14.24
N SER A 35 5.15 10.27 -14.41
CA SER A 35 4.73 9.40 -15.50
C SER A 35 3.65 8.39 -15.11
N ILE A 36 3.57 8.03 -13.83
CA ILE A 36 2.55 7.13 -13.31
C ILE A 36 1.77 7.78 -12.17
N SER A 37 0.56 7.26 -11.92
CA SER A 37 -0.27 7.67 -10.80
C SER A 37 0.19 7.03 -9.49
N PHE A 38 -0.25 7.59 -8.36
CA PHE A 38 0.01 7.02 -7.04
C PHE A 38 -0.49 5.57 -6.90
N VAL A 39 -1.64 5.28 -7.48
CA VAL A 39 -2.22 3.92 -7.47
C VAL A 39 -1.36 2.94 -8.27
N GLU A 40 -0.85 3.38 -9.43
CA GLU A 40 0.06 2.55 -10.23
C GLU A 40 1.38 2.31 -9.50
N MET A 41 1.91 3.33 -8.79
CA MET A 41 3.09 3.17 -7.95
C MET A 41 2.85 2.19 -6.80
N MET A 42 1.71 2.27 -6.10
CA MET A 42 1.35 1.29 -5.07
C MET A 42 1.28 -0.13 -5.63
N TYR A 43 0.63 -0.30 -6.78
CA TYR A 43 0.53 -1.60 -7.43
C TYR A 43 1.92 -2.15 -7.80
N LEU A 44 2.78 -1.32 -8.38
CA LEU A 44 4.17 -1.68 -8.70
C LEU A 44 4.94 -2.16 -7.47
N MET A 45 4.80 -1.46 -6.34
CA MET A 45 5.49 -1.82 -5.11
C MET A 45 5.05 -3.19 -4.57
N PHE A 46 3.76 -3.50 -4.58
CA PHE A 46 3.21 -4.74 -4.04
C PHE A 46 3.32 -5.93 -5.00
N VAL A 47 3.05 -5.72 -6.27
CA VAL A 47 2.98 -6.79 -7.27
C VAL A 47 4.30 -7.00 -8.01
N GLY A 48 5.08 -5.93 -8.19
CA GLY A 48 6.37 -5.96 -8.87
C GLY A 48 6.33 -5.49 -10.32
N ASP A 49 5.16 -5.34 -10.91
CA ASP A 49 4.94 -4.83 -12.26
C ASP A 49 3.89 -3.73 -12.29
N LEU A 50 3.88 -2.94 -13.36
CA LEU A 50 2.84 -1.92 -13.56
C LEU A 50 1.48 -2.57 -13.85
N PRO A 51 0.39 -2.00 -13.31
CA PRO A 51 -0.95 -2.52 -13.56
C PRO A 51 -1.41 -2.24 -15.00
N THR A 52 -2.34 -3.05 -15.47
CA THR A 52 -3.18 -2.66 -16.60
C THR A 52 -4.11 -1.52 -16.19
N LYS A 53 -4.66 -0.79 -17.17
CA LYS A 53 -5.63 0.29 -16.88
C LYS A 53 -6.83 -0.18 -16.08
N ALA A 54 -7.28 -1.41 -16.32
CA ALA A 54 -8.40 -2.00 -15.56
C ALA A 54 -8.02 -2.27 -14.10
N GLN A 55 -6.85 -2.84 -13.85
CA GLN A 55 -6.35 -3.10 -12.50
C GLN A 55 -6.12 -1.81 -11.72
N ALA A 56 -5.52 -0.80 -12.35
CA ALA A 56 -5.35 0.51 -11.72
C ALA A 56 -6.70 1.13 -11.33
N LYS A 57 -7.69 1.08 -12.23
CA LYS A 57 -9.02 1.63 -11.97
C LYS A 57 -9.75 0.89 -10.83
N VAL A 58 -9.63 -0.43 -10.76
CA VAL A 58 -10.23 -1.22 -9.67
C VAL A 58 -9.55 -0.89 -8.34
N LEU A 59 -8.22 -0.86 -8.30
CA LEU A 59 -7.48 -0.52 -7.09
C LEU A 59 -7.80 0.91 -6.62
N ASP A 60 -7.85 1.87 -7.53
CA ASP A 60 -8.24 3.25 -7.22
C ASP A 60 -9.64 3.32 -6.60
N ALA A 61 -10.61 2.64 -7.19
CA ALA A 61 -11.98 2.59 -6.65
C ALA A 61 -12.04 1.98 -5.25
N LEU A 62 -11.25 0.93 -4.98
CA LEU A 62 -11.16 0.31 -3.66
C LEU A 62 -10.53 1.26 -2.63
N LEU A 63 -9.47 1.96 -3.01
CA LEU A 63 -8.81 2.93 -2.13
C LEU A 63 -9.72 4.13 -1.83
N VAL A 64 -10.41 4.66 -2.84
CA VAL A 64 -11.40 5.74 -2.66
C VAL A 64 -12.51 5.29 -1.72
N ALA A 65 -13.03 4.08 -1.88
CA ALA A 65 -14.08 3.54 -1.02
C ALA A 65 -13.62 3.32 0.44
N SER A 66 -12.33 3.14 0.67
CA SER A 66 -11.76 2.85 1.99
C SER A 66 -11.09 4.06 2.67
N VAL A 67 -10.98 5.21 1.98
CA VAL A 67 -10.27 6.38 2.51
C VAL A 67 -10.95 7.01 3.73
N GLU A 68 -12.26 6.82 3.86
CA GLU A 68 -13.06 7.29 4.98
C GLU A 68 -13.92 6.14 5.52
N HIS A 69 -13.92 5.95 6.81
CA HIS A 69 -14.63 4.85 7.47
C HIS A 69 -15.50 5.31 8.67
N GLY A 70 -15.61 6.61 8.87
CA GLY A 70 -16.39 7.17 9.98
C GLY A 70 -15.82 6.86 11.37
N ILE A 71 -16.71 6.77 12.35
CA ILE A 71 -16.35 6.48 13.74
C ILE A 71 -16.27 4.96 13.90
N ALA A 72 -15.04 4.44 13.95
CA ALA A 72 -14.73 3.03 14.17
C ALA A 72 -13.75 2.88 15.34
N PRO A 73 -13.61 1.70 15.95
CA PRO A 73 -12.69 1.50 17.07
C PRO A 73 -11.27 2.02 16.81
N PRO A 74 -10.62 1.81 15.67
CA PRO A 74 -9.30 2.37 15.39
C PRO A 74 -9.26 3.89 15.41
N SER A 75 -10.24 4.55 14.82
CA SER A 75 -10.30 6.02 14.80
C SER A 75 -10.60 6.60 16.19
N MET A 76 -11.40 5.92 16.99
CA MET A 76 -11.64 6.29 18.38
C MET A 76 -10.37 6.17 19.24
N ILE A 77 -9.61 5.09 19.09
CA ILE A 77 -8.34 4.89 19.77
C ILE A 77 -7.36 5.99 19.38
N ALA A 78 -7.20 6.27 18.10
CA ALA A 78 -6.34 7.36 17.63
C ALA A 78 -6.74 8.72 18.23
N ARG A 79 -8.02 9.03 18.31
CA ARG A 79 -8.53 10.25 18.92
C ARG A 79 -8.31 10.29 20.43
N CYS A 80 -8.43 9.16 21.14
CA CYS A 80 -8.08 9.09 22.55
C CYS A 80 -6.62 9.44 22.77
N PHE A 81 -5.70 8.82 22.04
CA PHE A 81 -4.27 9.15 22.13
C PHE A 81 -4.00 10.63 21.87
N ALA A 82 -4.59 11.19 20.80
CA ALA A 82 -4.44 12.61 20.47
C ALA A 82 -4.98 13.52 21.57
N SER A 83 -6.11 13.17 22.22
CA SER A 83 -6.70 13.97 23.29
C SER A 83 -5.86 14.05 24.55
N TYR A 84 -4.96 13.09 24.75
CA TYR A 84 -3.96 13.09 25.84
C TYR A 84 -2.62 13.73 25.44
N GLY A 85 -2.55 14.38 24.28
CA GLY A 85 -1.36 15.10 23.85
C GLY A 85 -0.29 14.22 23.18
N THR A 86 -0.62 13.00 22.79
CA THR A 86 0.26 12.15 21.98
C THR A 86 0.46 12.79 20.60
N THR A 87 1.66 12.65 20.04
CA THR A 87 1.94 13.10 18.67
C THR A 87 1.03 12.41 17.65
N ILE A 88 0.85 13.02 16.48
CA ILE A 88 0.01 12.44 15.43
C ILE A 88 0.50 11.04 15.02
N GLN A 89 1.81 10.83 14.99
CA GLN A 89 2.40 9.53 14.68
C GLN A 89 2.00 8.47 15.71
N GLY A 90 2.08 8.81 17.00
CA GLY A 90 1.66 7.92 18.08
C GLY A 90 0.16 7.64 18.06
N ALA A 91 -0.66 8.64 17.76
CA ALA A 91 -2.10 8.46 17.63
C ALA A 91 -2.47 7.54 16.46
N VAL A 92 -1.84 7.74 15.28
CA VAL A 92 -2.03 6.87 14.11
C VAL A 92 -1.55 5.44 14.41
N ALA A 93 -0.38 5.28 15.03
CA ALA A 93 0.13 3.96 15.41
C ALA A 93 -0.84 3.22 16.34
N GLY A 94 -1.39 3.89 17.36
CA GLY A 94 -2.40 3.32 18.24
C GLY A 94 -3.66 2.88 17.50
N GLY A 95 -4.13 3.66 16.55
CA GLY A 95 -5.25 3.30 15.68
C GLY A 95 -4.95 2.08 14.80
N VAL A 96 -3.76 2.03 14.19
CA VAL A 96 -3.34 0.89 13.36
C VAL A 96 -3.22 -0.39 14.20
N MET A 97 -2.69 -0.31 15.42
CA MET A 97 -2.59 -1.46 16.33
C MET A 97 -3.94 -2.07 16.74
N ALA A 98 -5.04 -1.34 16.55
CA ALA A 98 -6.38 -1.84 16.82
C ALA A 98 -6.92 -2.77 15.71
N PHE A 99 -6.28 -2.77 14.54
CA PHE A 99 -6.61 -3.74 13.50
C PHE A 99 -6.01 -5.11 13.83
N GLY A 100 -6.80 -6.15 13.70
CA GLY A 100 -6.41 -7.52 13.94
C GLY A 100 -7.23 -8.47 13.05
N ASP A 101 -7.09 -9.76 13.27
CA ASP A 101 -7.67 -10.82 12.42
C ASP A 101 -9.19 -10.70 12.21
N ARG A 102 -9.89 -10.05 13.15
CA ARG A 102 -11.36 -9.88 13.05
C ARG A 102 -11.78 -8.67 12.23
N MET A 103 -10.91 -7.70 12.02
CA MET A 103 -11.23 -6.43 11.35
C MET A 103 -10.22 -6.05 10.25
N GLY A 104 -9.20 -6.86 9.96
CA GLY A 104 -8.12 -6.55 9.01
C GLY A 104 -8.15 -7.39 7.75
N GLY A 105 -8.69 -8.47 7.54
CA GLY A 105 -8.58 -9.38 6.40
C GLY A 105 -9.73 -9.39 5.40
N LEU A 106 -10.67 -8.44 5.50
CA LEU A 106 -11.91 -8.47 4.70
C LEU A 106 -11.66 -8.41 3.19
N GLY A 107 -10.67 -7.66 2.73
CA GLY A 107 -10.31 -7.56 1.33
C GLY A 107 -9.78 -8.88 0.77
N GLU A 108 -8.93 -9.58 1.53
CA GLU A 108 -8.43 -10.90 1.17
C GLU A 108 -9.55 -11.95 1.12
N GLN A 109 -10.42 -11.94 2.11
CA GLN A 109 -11.57 -12.86 2.18
C GLN A 109 -12.51 -12.67 0.99
N LEU A 110 -12.81 -11.42 0.62
CA LEU A 110 -13.60 -11.10 -0.55
C LEU A 110 -12.91 -11.57 -1.85
N ALA A 111 -11.62 -11.31 -2.00
CA ALA A 111 -10.87 -11.75 -3.17
C ALA A 111 -10.87 -13.27 -3.34
N LYS A 112 -10.69 -14.02 -2.26
CA LYS A 112 -10.79 -15.49 -2.26
C LYS A 112 -12.17 -15.95 -2.71
N LEU A 113 -13.24 -15.41 -2.11
CA LEU A 113 -14.61 -15.75 -2.45
C LEU A 113 -14.93 -15.49 -3.93
N MET A 114 -14.50 -14.33 -4.44
CA MET A 114 -14.68 -13.99 -5.86
C MET A 114 -13.91 -14.93 -6.78
N SER A 115 -12.66 -15.26 -6.45
CA SER A 115 -11.83 -16.19 -7.21
C SER A 115 -12.45 -17.59 -7.28
N GLU A 116 -12.93 -18.11 -6.16
CA GLU A 116 -13.60 -19.41 -6.08
C GLU A 116 -14.87 -19.45 -6.94
N ARG A 117 -15.69 -18.38 -6.89
CA ARG A 117 -16.91 -18.29 -7.68
C ARG A 117 -16.65 -18.19 -9.18
N LEU A 118 -15.66 -17.38 -9.58
CA LEU A 118 -15.27 -17.26 -10.98
C LEU A 118 -14.72 -18.58 -11.54
N SER A 119 -13.92 -19.30 -10.77
CA SER A 119 -13.38 -20.61 -11.17
C SER A 119 -14.50 -21.65 -11.35
N ALA A 120 -15.50 -21.64 -10.47
CA ALA A 120 -16.65 -22.54 -10.59
C ALA A 120 -17.48 -22.28 -11.86
N ILE A 121 -17.72 -21.00 -12.20
CA ILE A 121 -18.47 -20.62 -13.41
C ILE A 121 -17.70 -20.96 -14.71
N SER A 122 -16.37 -20.90 -14.67
CA SER A 122 -15.53 -21.19 -15.84
C SER A 122 -15.35 -22.69 -16.10
N SER A 123 -15.80 -23.55 -15.18
CA SER A 123 -15.67 -25.02 -15.27
C SER A 123 -16.93 -25.71 -15.80
N ASP A 124 -18.01 -24.96 -15.96
CA ASP A 124 -19.27 -25.35 -16.61
C ASP A 124 -19.30 -24.85 -18.07
#